data_491be9f2f8d15f76cd5b5b8f02a1a13f
#
_entry.id   491be9f2f8d15f76cd5b5b8f02a1a13f
#
_cell.length_a   1.000
_cell.length_b   1.000
_cell.length_c   1.000
_cell.angle_alpha   90.00
_cell.angle_beta   90.00
_cell.angle_gamma   90.00
#
_symmetry.space_group_name_H-M   'P 1'
#
loop_
_entity.id
_entity.type
_entity.pdbx_description
1 polymer ?
#
loop_
_entity_poly.entity_id
_entity_poly.type
_entity_poly.pdbx_seq_one_letter_code
_entity_poly.pdbx_strand_id
1 'polypeptide(L)'
;MTSLRFFYSNRGSITIEFSIVFVLFLFIFLLSAEISRLFYISASLDLAVSEAAKSAKNKDPNNNVSYKSVLQKKLTTHHGVLGSFIVKNNEVTANVVFSESISDMINDKISTDHNLPLAKYSVSYLYRPVFFPISLSWANTLLIREVIFAQEN
;
A
#
# COMPACT_ATOMS: atom_id res chain seq x y z
N MET A 1 -53.49 21.81 26.36
CA MET A 1 -52.29 21.62 27.23
C MET A 1 -51.93 20.14 27.34
N THR A 2 -51.55 19.50 26.26
CA THR A 2 -51.27 18.05 26.24
C THR A 2 -49.95 17.66 25.55
N SER A 3 -49.08 18.62 25.22
CA SER A 3 -47.86 18.36 24.45
C SER A 3 -46.57 18.17 25.28
N LEU A 4 -46.57 18.32 26.59
CA LEU A 4 -45.38 18.22 27.45
C LEU A 4 -45.17 16.84 28.09
N ARG A 5 -46.12 15.91 27.95
CA ARG A 5 -45.99 14.56 28.53
C ARG A 5 -45.16 13.59 27.68
N PHE A 6 -44.88 13.94 26.44
CA PHE A 6 -44.11 13.07 25.54
C PHE A 6 -42.61 13.00 25.90
N PHE A 7 -42.06 14.04 26.54
CA PHE A 7 -40.68 14.10 26.96
C PHE A 7 -40.37 13.43 28.31
N TYR A 8 -41.36 12.95 29.03
CA TYR A 8 -41.17 12.34 30.35
C TYR A 8 -41.34 10.82 30.36
N SER A 9 -41.35 10.18 29.17
CA SER A 9 -41.42 8.73 29.11
C SER A 9 -39.98 8.16 29.09
N ASN A 10 -39.55 7.56 30.18
CA ASN A 10 -38.23 6.89 30.31
C ASN A 10 -37.96 5.86 29.21
N ARG A 11 -38.98 5.35 28.54
CA ARG A 11 -38.85 4.40 27.42
C ARG A 11 -38.29 5.06 26.16
N GLY A 12 -38.52 6.35 25.93
CA GLY A 12 -37.92 7.09 24.80
C GLY A 12 -36.46 7.42 25.03
N SER A 13 -36.03 7.68 26.27
CA SER A 13 -34.64 7.98 26.61
C SER A 13 -33.70 6.81 26.31
N ILE A 14 -34.07 5.61 26.69
CA ILE A 14 -33.29 4.39 26.46
C ILE A 14 -33.04 4.15 24.97
N THR A 15 -34.01 4.37 24.11
CA THR A 15 -33.90 4.22 22.67
C THR A 15 -32.92 5.23 22.08
N ILE A 16 -32.94 6.47 22.55
CA ILE A 16 -32.01 7.52 22.10
C ILE A 16 -30.59 7.22 22.55
N GLU A 17 -30.39 6.83 23.80
CA GLU A 17 -29.06 6.42 24.34
C GLU A 17 -28.50 5.26 23.56
N PHE A 18 -29.28 4.20 23.33
CA PHE A 18 -28.87 3.06 22.52
C PHE A 18 -28.48 3.46 21.10
N SER A 19 -29.25 4.35 20.46
CA SER A 19 -28.96 4.81 19.10
C SER A 19 -27.64 5.55 19.01
N ILE A 20 -27.32 6.39 19.99
CA ILE A 20 -26.06 7.13 20.05
C ILE A 20 -24.88 6.16 20.22
N VAL A 21 -24.98 5.22 21.15
CA VAL A 21 -23.95 4.21 21.39
C VAL A 21 -23.76 3.34 20.16
N PHE A 22 -24.82 2.94 19.49
CA PHE A 22 -24.77 2.13 18.27
C PHE A 22 -24.10 2.87 17.11
N VAL A 23 -24.39 4.14 16.90
CA VAL A 23 -23.73 4.96 15.87
C VAL A 23 -22.24 5.10 16.16
N LEU A 24 -21.87 5.34 17.42
CA LEU A 24 -20.48 5.43 17.83
C LEU A 24 -19.75 4.09 17.66
N PHE A 25 -20.39 2.97 17.96
CA PHE A 25 -19.88 1.62 17.72
C PHE A 25 -19.63 1.39 16.22
N LEU A 26 -20.60 1.73 15.35
CA LEU A 26 -20.43 1.61 13.91
C LEU A 26 -19.25 2.44 13.39
N PHE A 27 -19.07 3.65 13.92
CA PHE A 27 -17.97 4.51 13.56
C PHE A 27 -16.61 3.87 13.87
N ILE A 28 -16.45 3.35 15.10
CA ILE A 28 -15.22 2.63 15.51
C ILE A 28 -15.01 1.37 14.67
N PHE A 29 -16.08 0.65 14.37
CA PHE A 29 -16.01 -0.56 13.56
C PHE A 29 -15.53 -0.27 12.13
N LEU A 30 -16.08 0.76 11.47
CA LEU A 30 -15.66 1.17 10.13
C LEU A 30 -14.21 1.67 10.11
N LEU A 31 -13.77 2.41 11.12
CA LEU A 31 -12.39 2.84 11.28
C LEU A 31 -11.45 1.63 11.43
N SER A 32 -11.81 0.67 12.27
CA SER A 32 -11.04 -0.56 12.46
C SER A 32 -10.93 -1.39 11.18
N ALA A 33 -12.01 -1.49 10.41
CA ALA A 33 -12.03 -2.17 9.12
C ALA A 33 -11.09 -1.50 8.11
N GLU A 34 -11.06 -0.16 8.05
CA GLU A 34 -10.16 0.57 7.15
C GLU A 34 -8.69 0.38 7.53
N ILE A 35 -8.35 0.45 8.83
CA ILE A 35 -7.00 0.22 9.31
C ILE A 35 -6.55 -1.22 9.01
N SER A 36 -7.41 -2.20 9.25
CA SER A 36 -7.12 -3.61 8.94
C SER A 36 -6.85 -3.82 7.45
N ARG A 37 -7.61 -3.17 6.58
CA ARG A 37 -7.41 -3.20 5.14
C ARG A 37 -6.07 -2.57 4.74
N LEU A 38 -5.69 -1.44 5.36
CA LEU A 38 -4.40 -0.80 5.11
C LEU A 38 -3.23 -1.72 5.48
N PHE A 39 -3.26 -2.35 6.65
CA PHE A 39 -2.23 -3.30 7.08
C PHE A 39 -2.17 -4.53 6.18
N TYR A 40 -3.30 -5.04 5.75
CA TYR A 40 -3.36 -6.16 4.82
C TYR A 40 -2.68 -5.81 3.48
N ILE A 41 -2.97 -4.65 2.89
CA ILE A 41 -2.34 -4.18 1.67
C ILE A 41 -0.83 -3.98 1.89
N SER A 42 -0.42 -3.41 3.02
CA SER A 42 0.97 -3.21 3.39
C SER A 42 1.75 -4.53 3.44
N ALA A 43 1.25 -5.52 4.17
CA ALA A 43 1.90 -6.84 4.28
C ALA A 43 1.98 -7.57 2.93
N SER A 44 0.92 -7.49 2.14
CA SER A 44 0.88 -8.11 0.81
C SER A 44 1.82 -7.41 -0.17
N LEU A 45 1.99 -6.09 -0.05
CA LEU A 45 2.93 -5.31 -0.85
C LEU A 45 4.39 -5.71 -0.55
N ASP A 46 4.73 -5.95 0.73
CA ASP A 46 6.06 -6.41 1.14
C ASP A 46 6.43 -7.73 0.45
N LEU A 47 5.52 -8.70 0.45
CA LEU A 47 5.73 -9.98 -0.20
C LEU A 47 5.88 -9.81 -1.72
N ALA A 48 4.96 -9.09 -2.36
CA ALA A 48 4.96 -8.89 -3.80
C ALA A 48 6.22 -8.16 -4.28
N VAL A 49 6.68 -7.14 -3.56
CA VAL A 49 7.91 -6.40 -3.90
C VAL A 49 9.14 -7.28 -3.74
N SER A 50 9.23 -8.05 -2.65
CA SER A 50 10.34 -8.97 -2.42
C SER A 50 10.46 -10.03 -3.53
N GLU A 51 9.36 -10.66 -3.91
CA GLU A 51 9.34 -11.66 -4.99
C GLU A 51 9.64 -11.05 -6.36
N ALA A 52 9.03 -9.90 -6.66
CA ALA A 52 9.22 -9.21 -7.93
C ALA A 52 10.67 -8.71 -8.10
N ALA A 53 11.27 -8.17 -7.02
CA ALA A 53 12.64 -7.69 -7.03
C ALA A 53 13.65 -8.85 -7.17
N LYS A 54 13.43 -9.98 -6.48
CA LYS A 54 14.25 -11.21 -6.68
C LYS A 54 14.15 -11.70 -8.12
N SER A 55 12.96 -11.71 -8.70
CA SER A 55 12.77 -12.13 -10.10
C SER A 55 13.41 -11.17 -11.08
N ALA A 56 13.42 -9.87 -10.79
CA ALA A 56 14.06 -8.87 -11.62
C ALA A 56 15.60 -8.96 -11.54
N LYS A 57 16.16 -9.19 -10.33
CA LYS A 57 17.60 -9.41 -10.13
C LYS A 57 18.11 -10.61 -10.95
N ASN A 58 17.39 -11.73 -10.91
CA ASN A 58 17.77 -12.99 -11.57
C ASN A 58 17.42 -13.01 -13.08
N LYS A 59 17.23 -11.85 -13.69
CA LYS A 59 16.98 -11.72 -15.12
C LYS A 59 18.24 -12.09 -15.90
N ASP A 60 18.07 -12.86 -16.99
CA ASP A 60 19.15 -13.20 -17.91
C ASP A 60 19.72 -11.91 -18.55
N PRO A 61 21.05 -11.66 -18.48
CA PRO A 61 21.67 -10.46 -19.06
C PRO A 61 21.40 -10.27 -20.55
N ASN A 62 21.21 -11.37 -21.29
CA ASN A 62 20.95 -11.34 -22.73
C ASN A 62 19.52 -10.92 -23.12
N ASN A 63 18.66 -10.71 -22.15
CA ASN A 63 17.28 -10.32 -22.42
C ASN A 63 17.12 -8.80 -22.38
N ASN A 64 16.90 -8.15 -23.51
CA ASN A 64 16.77 -6.68 -23.66
C ASN A 64 15.54 -6.05 -22.96
N VAL A 65 14.82 -6.81 -22.12
CA VAL A 65 13.68 -6.30 -21.36
C VAL A 65 14.16 -5.47 -20.17
N SER A 66 13.66 -4.27 -20.01
CA SER A 66 14.03 -3.40 -18.88
C SER A 66 13.70 -4.02 -17.51
N TYR A 67 14.59 -3.86 -16.53
CA TYR A 67 14.37 -4.28 -15.13
C TYR A 67 13.05 -3.74 -14.57
N LYS A 68 12.73 -2.49 -14.89
CA LYS A 68 11.47 -1.84 -14.50
C LYS A 68 10.25 -2.57 -15.07
N SER A 69 10.29 -2.99 -16.33
CA SER A 69 9.17 -3.70 -16.97
C SER A 69 9.00 -5.13 -16.42
N VAL A 70 10.10 -5.81 -16.06
CA VAL A 70 10.06 -7.11 -15.40
C VAL A 70 9.44 -6.97 -14.02
N LEU A 71 9.89 -6.00 -13.23
CA LEU A 71 9.35 -5.70 -11.91
C LEU A 71 7.84 -5.39 -11.99
N GLN A 72 7.44 -4.49 -12.87
CA GLN A 72 6.04 -4.10 -13.05
C GLN A 72 5.19 -5.27 -13.54
N LYS A 73 5.67 -6.06 -14.51
CA LYS A 73 4.98 -7.25 -14.99
C LYS A 73 4.79 -8.28 -13.87
N LYS A 74 5.81 -8.53 -13.06
CA LYS A 74 5.71 -9.46 -11.93
C LYS A 74 4.73 -8.98 -10.87
N LEU A 75 4.76 -7.70 -10.52
CA LEU A 75 3.80 -7.09 -9.58
C LEU A 75 2.35 -7.22 -10.07
N THR A 76 2.13 -7.12 -11.38
CA THR A 76 0.78 -7.20 -11.97
C THR A 76 0.32 -8.63 -12.29
N THR A 77 1.26 -9.55 -12.56
CA THR A 77 0.94 -10.93 -13.01
C THR A 77 0.80 -11.90 -11.83
N HIS A 78 1.43 -11.62 -10.68
CA HIS A 78 1.20 -12.44 -9.50
C HIS A 78 -0.24 -12.28 -9.04
N HIS A 79 -1.08 -13.22 -9.43
CA HIS A 79 -2.45 -13.43 -8.92
C HIS A 79 -2.47 -13.86 -7.45
N GLY A 80 -1.51 -13.36 -6.65
CA GLY A 80 -1.59 -13.41 -5.21
C GLY A 80 -2.71 -12.49 -4.71
N VAL A 81 -2.87 -12.45 -3.44
CA VAL A 81 -3.90 -11.71 -2.71
C VAL A 81 -3.98 -10.21 -3.10
N LEU A 82 -2.91 -9.65 -3.67
CA LEU A 82 -2.87 -8.27 -4.20
C LEU A 82 -3.32 -8.15 -5.66
N GLY A 83 -3.28 -9.22 -6.46
CA GLY A 83 -3.51 -9.15 -7.91
C GLY A 83 -4.81 -8.45 -8.29
N SER A 84 -5.89 -8.68 -7.54
CA SER A 84 -7.18 -8.04 -7.76
C SER A 84 -7.22 -6.56 -7.35
N PHE A 85 -6.40 -6.14 -6.40
CA PHE A 85 -6.33 -4.75 -5.92
C PHE A 85 -5.36 -3.90 -6.74
N ILE A 86 -4.23 -4.49 -7.17
CA ILE A 86 -3.16 -3.78 -7.90
C ILE A 86 -3.51 -3.61 -9.39
N VAL A 87 -4.11 -4.62 -10.01
CA VAL A 87 -4.32 -4.66 -11.47
C VAL A 87 -5.39 -3.67 -11.93
N LYS A 88 -6.32 -3.27 -11.07
CA LYS A 88 -7.51 -2.56 -11.50
C LYS A 88 -7.33 -1.07 -11.80
N ASN A 89 -6.27 -0.38 -11.32
CA ASN A 89 -6.29 1.09 -11.29
C ASN A 89 -4.98 1.83 -11.60
N ASN A 90 -3.92 1.24 -12.12
CA ASN A 90 -2.62 1.95 -12.26
C ASN A 90 -2.08 2.58 -10.94
N GLU A 91 -2.47 2.02 -9.80
CA GLU A 91 -2.15 2.57 -8.49
C GLU A 91 -0.75 2.19 -8.00
N VAL A 92 -0.06 1.31 -8.72
CA VAL A 92 1.30 0.88 -8.40
C VAL A 92 2.31 1.57 -9.32
N THR A 93 3.20 2.32 -8.73
CA THR A 93 4.36 2.88 -9.42
C THR A 93 5.60 2.11 -9.00
N ALA A 94 6.29 1.52 -9.98
CA ALA A 94 7.55 0.82 -9.78
C ALA A 94 8.70 1.58 -10.43
N ASN A 95 9.83 1.70 -9.75
CA ASN A 95 11.04 2.29 -10.28
C ASN A 95 12.27 1.45 -9.93
N VAL A 96 13.28 1.47 -10.79
CA VAL A 96 14.56 0.80 -10.57
C VAL A 96 15.67 1.77 -10.91
N VAL A 97 16.58 1.97 -10.00
CA VAL A 97 17.76 2.84 -10.16
C VAL A 97 19.01 2.09 -9.72
N PHE A 98 20.16 2.47 -10.29
CA PHE A 98 21.43 1.80 -10.05
C PHE A 98 22.45 2.78 -9.47
N SER A 99 23.44 2.26 -8.72
CA SER A 99 24.51 3.04 -8.12
C SER A 99 25.76 2.20 -7.94
N GLU A 100 26.93 2.86 -7.89
CA GLU A 100 28.22 2.20 -7.62
C GLU A 100 28.37 1.81 -6.15
N SER A 101 27.84 2.63 -5.26
CA SER A 101 27.97 2.43 -3.82
C SER A 101 26.70 2.81 -3.05
N ILE A 102 26.59 2.32 -1.82
CA ILE A 102 25.52 2.71 -0.90
C ILE A 102 25.58 4.21 -0.58
N SER A 103 26.81 4.76 -0.44
CA SER A 103 27.00 6.19 -0.17
C SER A 103 26.49 7.07 -1.31
N ASP A 104 26.72 6.64 -2.57
CA ASP A 104 26.21 7.37 -3.73
C ASP A 104 24.69 7.28 -3.84
N MET A 105 24.12 6.14 -3.46
CA MET A 105 22.67 5.94 -3.42
C MET A 105 21.99 6.84 -2.35
N ILE A 106 22.64 7.05 -1.20
CA ILE A 106 22.15 7.96 -0.15
C ILE A 106 22.27 9.44 -0.60
N ASN A 107 23.29 9.77 -1.39
CA ASN A 107 23.52 11.11 -1.92
C ASN A 107 22.80 11.38 -3.25
N ASP A 108 21.81 10.55 -3.62
CA ASP A 108 21.02 10.63 -4.86
C ASP A 108 21.87 10.64 -6.15
N LYS A 109 23.10 10.11 -6.09
CA LYS A 109 23.92 9.84 -7.28
C LYS A 109 23.47 8.51 -7.90
N ILE A 110 22.34 8.55 -8.54
CA ILE A 110 21.70 7.40 -9.17
C ILE A 110 21.88 7.43 -10.68
N SER A 111 21.95 6.26 -11.28
CA SER A 111 22.08 6.07 -12.73
C SER A 111 21.01 5.09 -13.23
N THR A 112 20.79 5.12 -14.52
CA THR A 112 20.00 4.10 -15.25
C THR A 112 20.89 3.03 -15.86
N ASP A 113 22.21 3.11 -15.68
CA ASP A 113 23.17 2.13 -16.19
C ASP A 113 23.06 0.82 -15.40
N HIS A 114 22.77 -0.26 -16.13
CA HIS A 114 22.51 -1.59 -15.58
C HIS A 114 23.79 -2.35 -15.18
N ASN A 115 24.97 -1.83 -15.53
CA ASN A 115 26.27 -2.46 -15.22
C ASN A 115 26.77 -2.10 -13.81
N LEU A 116 26.05 -1.28 -13.07
CA LEU A 116 26.42 -0.88 -11.73
C LEU A 116 26.09 -1.98 -10.70
N PRO A 117 26.93 -2.13 -9.65
CA PRO A 117 26.86 -3.26 -8.72
C PRO A 117 25.64 -3.25 -7.80
N LEU A 118 24.98 -2.11 -7.63
CA LEU A 118 23.81 -1.98 -6.75
C LEU A 118 22.58 -1.54 -7.52
N ALA A 119 21.45 -2.22 -7.27
CA ALA A 119 20.13 -1.84 -7.79
C ALA A 119 19.16 -1.58 -6.64
N LYS A 120 18.50 -0.43 -6.66
CA LYS A 120 17.41 -0.06 -5.75
C LYS A 120 16.08 -0.18 -6.48
N TYR A 121 15.26 -1.08 -5.99
CA TYR A 121 13.89 -1.30 -6.46
C TYR A 121 12.95 -0.54 -5.53
N SER A 122 12.23 0.44 -6.03
CA SER A 122 11.24 1.20 -5.26
C SER A 122 9.85 0.99 -5.85
N VAL A 123 8.89 0.72 -4.97
CA VAL A 123 7.50 0.52 -5.32
C VAL A 123 6.65 1.37 -4.39
N SER A 124 5.72 2.13 -4.96
CA SER A 124 4.73 2.88 -4.22
C SER A 124 3.32 2.50 -4.66
N TYR A 125 2.43 2.36 -3.69
CA TYR A 125 1.01 2.09 -3.90
C TYR A 125 0.18 3.30 -3.47
N LEU A 126 -0.70 3.78 -4.35
CA LEU A 126 -1.61 4.89 -4.04
C LEU A 126 -2.86 4.36 -3.34
N TYR A 127 -2.95 4.61 -2.05
CA TYR A 127 -4.08 4.16 -1.24
C TYR A 127 -5.33 5.00 -1.48
N ARG A 128 -6.49 4.31 -1.54
CA ARG A 128 -7.80 4.95 -1.56
C ARG A 128 -8.68 4.40 -0.44
N PRO A 129 -9.06 5.24 0.53
CA PRO A 129 -9.97 4.85 1.60
C PRO A 129 -11.34 4.44 1.04
N VAL A 130 -11.95 3.42 1.63
CA VAL A 130 -13.26 2.88 1.20
C VAL A 130 -14.30 2.97 2.30
N PHE A 131 -13.94 2.59 3.53
CA PHE A 131 -14.88 2.50 4.65
C PHE A 131 -14.85 3.75 5.51
N PHE A 132 -13.67 4.36 5.67
CA PHE A 132 -13.48 5.50 6.53
C PHE A 132 -12.43 6.46 5.94
N PRO A 133 -12.69 7.79 5.93
CA PRO A 133 -11.76 8.78 5.40
C PRO A 133 -10.56 8.96 6.32
N ILE A 134 -9.47 8.26 6.04
CA ILE A 134 -8.18 8.44 6.69
C ILE A 134 -7.28 9.38 5.86
N SER A 135 -6.26 9.95 6.51
CA SER A 135 -5.30 10.83 5.83
C SER A 135 -4.53 10.07 4.73
N LEU A 136 -4.68 10.51 3.48
CA LEU A 136 -3.99 9.92 2.34
C LEU A 136 -2.47 10.06 2.44
N SER A 137 -1.98 11.18 2.96
CA SER A 137 -0.55 11.39 3.16
C SER A 137 0.06 10.33 4.07
N TRP A 138 -0.57 10.07 5.21
CA TRP A 138 -0.12 9.04 6.14
C TRP A 138 -0.21 7.64 5.54
N ALA A 139 -1.33 7.29 4.92
CA ALA A 139 -1.53 5.98 4.33
C ALA A 139 -0.54 5.69 3.18
N ASN A 140 -0.32 6.66 2.29
CA ASN A 140 0.61 6.50 1.17
C ASN A 140 2.07 6.36 1.64
N THR A 141 2.48 7.06 2.71
CA THR A 141 3.81 6.89 3.29
C THR A 141 4.06 5.47 3.79
N LEU A 142 3.04 4.83 4.36
CA LEU A 142 3.11 3.43 4.81
C LEU A 142 3.17 2.41 3.65
N LEU A 143 2.89 2.82 2.44
CA LEU A 143 2.80 1.95 1.26
C LEU A 143 3.90 2.22 0.23
N ILE A 144 5.03 2.79 0.67
CA ILE A 144 6.27 2.88 -0.09
C ILE A 144 7.20 1.78 0.38
N ARG A 145 7.77 1.05 -0.59
CA ARG A 145 8.75 -0.02 -0.33
C ARG A 145 9.98 0.17 -1.17
N GLU A 146 11.13 0.00 -0.53
CA GLU A 146 12.44 0.07 -1.17
C GLU A 146 13.25 -1.17 -0.80
N VAL A 147 13.83 -1.81 -1.80
CA VAL A 147 14.70 -2.97 -1.61
C VAL A 147 15.96 -2.76 -2.44
N ILE A 148 17.13 -2.98 -1.84
CA ILE A 148 18.42 -2.85 -2.49
C ILE A 148 19.01 -4.24 -2.65
N PHE A 149 19.47 -4.55 -3.85
CA PHE A 149 20.19 -5.78 -4.17
C PHE A 149 21.55 -5.47 -4.80
N ALA A 150 22.56 -6.27 -4.44
CA ALA A 150 23.78 -6.36 -5.20
C ALA A 150 23.51 -7.12 -6.50
N GLN A 151 23.99 -6.59 -7.61
CA GLN A 151 23.96 -7.26 -8.91
C GLN A 151 25.19 -8.17 -9.00
N GLU A 152 24.97 -9.41 -9.38
CA GLU A 152 26.06 -10.35 -9.72
C GLU A 152 26.29 -10.21 -11.23
N ASN A 153 27.38 -9.54 -11.59
CA ASN A 153 27.85 -9.46 -12.99
C ASN A 153 28.72 -10.66 -13.32
#